data_41dacd132556df2f99ab532e8d66ee60
#
_entry.id   41dacd132556df2f99ab532e8d66ee60
#
_cell.length_a   1.000
_cell.length_b   1.000
_cell.length_c   1.000
_cell.angle_alpha   90.00
_cell.angle_beta   90.00
_cell.angle_gamma   90.00
#
_symmetry.space_group_name_H-M   'P 1'
#
loop_
_entity.id
_entity.type
_entity.pdbx_description
1 polymer ?
#
loop_
_entity_poly.entity_id
_entity_poly.type
_entity_poly.pdbx_seq_one_letter_code
_entity_poly.pdbx_strand_id
1 'polypeptide(L)'
;MPLLTAWSNDTEYAQVFAGQARTWLRPGDLLVAISGSGNSPNILAAVEAAHDVGAITLGWSGFGGGKLGSLARHSVVVHSDNMQMVEDAHMVIGHLIYSALRDRILGATPERAIIGKG
;
A
#
# COMPACT_ATOMS: atom_id res chain seq x y z
N MET A 1 12.30 10.42 9.11
CA MET A 1 13.21 10.12 7.98
C MET A 1 14.54 9.42 8.33
N PRO A 2 14.98 9.29 9.60
CA PRO A 2 16.26 8.67 9.91
C PRO A 2 16.39 7.22 9.42
N LEU A 3 15.33 6.42 9.47
CA LEU A 3 15.34 5.03 8.98
C LEU A 3 15.56 4.96 7.47
N LEU A 4 14.93 5.83 6.71
CA LEU A 4 15.09 5.87 5.25
C LEU A 4 16.53 6.20 4.86
N THR A 5 17.13 7.21 5.49
CA THR A 5 18.51 7.64 5.20
C THR A 5 19.53 6.61 5.67
N ALA A 6 19.33 5.98 6.83
CA ALA A 6 20.22 4.93 7.32
C ALA A 6 20.24 3.73 6.38
N TRP A 7 19.07 3.19 6.00
CA TRP A 7 18.99 2.09 5.06
C TRP A 7 19.56 2.43 3.68
N SER A 8 19.33 3.66 3.21
CA SER A 8 19.87 4.13 1.93
C SER A 8 21.39 4.23 1.94
N ASN A 9 21.99 4.67 3.06
CA ASN A 9 23.44 4.77 3.20
C ASN A 9 24.12 3.41 3.39
N ASP A 10 23.51 2.53 4.18
CA ASP A 10 24.14 1.26 4.57
C ASP A 10 23.93 0.15 3.54
N THR A 11 22.93 0.29 2.68
CA THR A 11 22.60 -0.66 1.61
C THR A 11 22.46 0.07 0.28
N GLU A 12 21.30 -0.02 -0.32
CA GLU A 12 20.90 0.71 -1.53
C GLU A 12 19.49 1.24 -1.36
N TYR A 13 19.14 2.28 -2.10
CA TYR A 13 17.82 2.90 -2.01
C TYR A 13 16.68 1.91 -2.28
N ALA A 14 16.90 0.92 -3.17
CA ALA A 14 15.92 -0.13 -3.44
C ALA A 14 15.55 -0.96 -2.20
N GLN A 15 16.40 -1.03 -1.18
CA GLN A 15 16.20 -1.83 0.03
C GLN A 15 15.61 -1.05 1.21
N VAL A 16 15.38 0.25 1.07
CA VAL A 16 14.97 1.11 2.20
C VAL A 16 13.67 0.65 2.88
N PHE A 17 12.71 0.16 2.12
CA PHE A 17 11.46 -0.37 2.67
C PHE A 17 11.52 -1.87 2.95
N ALA A 18 12.21 -2.63 2.12
CA ALA A 18 12.37 -4.06 2.30
C ALA A 18 13.06 -4.41 3.63
N GLY A 19 14.10 -3.67 3.99
CA GLY A 19 14.77 -3.84 5.29
C GLY A 19 13.83 -3.60 6.46
N GLN A 20 13.05 -2.54 6.41
CA GLN A 20 12.04 -2.23 7.43
C GLN A 20 10.93 -3.29 7.47
N ALA A 21 10.47 -3.75 6.30
CA ALA A 21 9.46 -4.80 6.21
C ALA A 21 9.92 -6.09 6.90
N ARG A 22 11.15 -6.53 6.67
CA ARG A 22 11.73 -7.70 7.35
C ARG A 22 11.84 -7.53 8.87
N THR A 23 12.07 -6.31 9.33
CA THR A 23 12.23 -6.01 10.75
C THR A 23 10.89 -5.98 11.49
N TRP A 24 9.87 -5.40 10.88
CA TRP A 24 8.62 -5.07 11.56
C TRP A 24 7.47 -6.01 11.26
N LEU A 25 7.38 -6.55 10.03
CA LEU A 25 6.28 -7.39 9.62
C LEU A 25 6.35 -8.78 10.27
N ARG A 26 5.17 -9.30 10.57
CA ARG A 26 4.95 -10.65 11.09
C ARG A 26 3.98 -11.40 10.19
N PRO A 27 3.97 -12.74 10.22
CA PRO A 27 2.96 -13.51 9.48
C PRO A 27 1.54 -13.02 9.77
N GLY A 28 0.76 -12.81 8.71
CA GLY A 28 -0.61 -12.31 8.80
C GLY A 28 -0.78 -10.78 8.85
N ASP A 29 0.30 -10.04 8.98
CA ASP A 29 0.25 -8.58 8.85
C ASP A 29 -0.10 -8.16 7.41
N LEU A 30 -0.52 -6.91 7.24
CA LEU A 30 -0.83 -6.32 5.94
C LEU A 30 0.21 -5.25 5.58
N LEU A 31 0.85 -5.42 4.44
CA LEU A 31 1.63 -4.37 3.79
C LEU A 31 0.79 -3.72 2.69
N VAL A 32 0.53 -2.43 2.81
CA VAL A 32 -0.01 -1.63 1.70
C VAL A 32 1.15 -0.98 0.96
N ALA A 33 1.34 -1.37 -0.30
CA ALA A 33 2.43 -0.92 -1.15
C ALA A 33 1.87 0.02 -2.22
N ILE A 34 2.33 1.26 -2.24
CA ILE A 34 1.82 2.31 -3.14
C ILE A 34 2.93 2.71 -4.12
N SER A 35 2.67 2.52 -5.40
CA SER A 35 3.54 2.97 -6.49
C SER A 35 2.68 3.40 -7.67
N GLY A 36 2.68 4.69 -8.00
CA GLY A 36 1.88 5.21 -9.11
C GLY A 36 2.17 4.50 -10.43
N SER A 37 3.43 4.27 -10.77
CA SER A 37 3.83 3.50 -11.95
C SER A 37 3.66 1.98 -11.80
N GLY A 38 3.63 1.49 -10.56
CA GLY A 38 3.69 0.07 -10.25
C GLY A 38 5.05 -0.58 -10.48
N ASN A 39 6.10 0.21 -10.70
CA ASN A 39 7.43 -0.31 -11.08
C ASN A 39 8.59 0.20 -10.19
N SER A 40 8.29 0.90 -9.10
CA SER A 40 9.33 1.42 -8.20
C SER A 40 10.10 0.29 -7.53
N PRO A 41 11.43 0.17 -7.73
CA PRO A 41 12.19 -0.99 -7.24
C PRO A 41 12.13 -1.16 -5.72
N ASN A 42 12.14 -0.07 -4.95
CA ASN A 42 12.02 -0.09 -3.50
C ASN A 42 10.67 -0.62 -3.01
N ILE A 43 9.61 -0.33 -3.74
CA ILE A 43 8.26 -0.83 -3.44
C ILE A 43 8.16 -2.33 -3.77
N LEU A 44 8.67 -2.74 -4.93
CA LEU A 44 8.68 -4.16 -5.32
C LEU A 44 9.49 -5.01 -4.33
N ALA A 45 10.67 -4.53 -3.93
CA ALA A 45 11.49 -5.21 -2.93
C ALA A 45 10.78 -5.34 -1.56
N ALA A 46 10.02 -4.33 -1.17
CA ALA A 46 9.22 -4.38 0.07
C ALA A 46 8.11 -5.44 -0.01
N VAL A 47 7.45 -5.57 -1.16
CA VAL A 47 6.42 -6.60 -1.37
C VAL A 47 7.02 -8.01 -1.31
N GLU A 48 8.16 -8.21 -1.95
CA GLU A 48 8.89 -9.49 -1.87
C GLU A 48 9.29 -9.83 -0.42
N ALA A 49 9.84 -8.85 0.29
CA ALA A 49 10.20 -9.02 1.71
C ALA A 49 8.97 -9.34 2.58
N ALA A 50 7.83 -8.74 2.30
CA ALA A 50 6.58 -9.03 3.00
C ALA A 50 6.10 -10.47 2.72
N HIS A 51 6.21 -10.95 1.48
CA HIS A 51 5.91 -12.35 1.16
C HIS A 51 6.81 -13.32 1.90
N ASP A 52 8.11 -13.03 2.00
CA ASP A 52 9.09 -13.87 2.69
C ASP A 52 8.75 -14.05 4.18
N VAL A 53 8.18 -13.04 4.82
CA VAL A 53 7.77 -13.12 6.22
C VAL A 53 6.33 -13.60 6.42
N GLY A 54 5.60 -13.90 5.36
CA GLY A 54 4.22 -14.39 5.42
C GLY A 54 3.17 -13.30 5.64
N ALA A 55 3.48 -12.05 5.32
CA ALA A 55 2.52 -10.96 5.36
C ALA A 55 1.63 -10.96 4.11
N ILE A 56 0.45 -10.36 4.23
CA ILE A 56 -0.47 -10.12 3.13
C ILE A 56 -0.07 -8.81 2.45
N THR A 57 -0.16 -8.75 1.12
CA THR A 57 0.22 -7.55 0.37
C THR A 57 -0.95 -7.01 -0.43
N LEU A 58 -1.13 -5.68 -0.38
CA LEU A 58 -2.10 -4.94 -1.15
C LEU A 58 -1.36 -3.84 -1.93
N GLY A 59 -1.29 -3.99 -3.25
CA GLY A 59 -0.64 -3.04 -4.14
C GLY A 59 -1.62 -2.00 -4.67
N TRP A 60 -1.25 -0.72 -4.59
CA TRP A 60 -1.98 0.37 -5.24
C TRP A 60 -1.11 0.97 -6.33
N SER A 61 -1.62 1.00 -7.54
CA SER A 61 -0.90 1.52 -8.70
C SER A 61 -1.81 2.31 -9.64
N GLY A 62 -1.23 2.80 -10.69
CA GLY A 62 -1.91 3.48 -11.79
C GLY A 62 -1.50 2.86 -13.13
N PHE A 63 -1.80 3.57 -14.20
CA PHE A 63 -1.49 3.14 -15.57
C PHE A 63 -2.05 1.74 -15.84
N GLY A 64 -1.20 0.80 -16.18
CA GLY A 64 -1.56 -0.60 -16.39
C GLY A 64 -1.25 -1.54 -15.21
N GLY A 65 -0.93 -0.98 -14.03
CA GLY A 65 -0.62 -1.75 -12.84
C GLY A 65 0.87 -2.02 -12.61
N GLY A 66 1.67 -1.99 -13.65
CA GLY A 66 3.09 -2.32 -13.59
C GLY A 66 3.35 -3.72 -13.01
N LYS A 67 4.56 -3.95 -12.54
CA LYS A 67 4.94 -5.21 -11.88
C LYS A 67 4.21 -5.40 -10.54
N LEU A 68 3.90 -4.31 -9.84
CA LEU A 68 3.20 -4.34 -8.55
C LEU A 68 1.82 -4.98 -8.69
N GLY A 69 1.11 -4.68 -9.79
CA GLY A 69 -0.23 -5.20 -10.05
C GLY A 69 -0.32 -6.72 -10.08
N SER A 70 0.75 -7.39 -10.52
CA SER A 70 0.83 -8.86 -10.56
C SER A 70 1.59 -9.47 -9.37
N LEU A 71 2.50 -8.73 -8.76
CA LEU A 71 3.32 -9.21 -7.64
C LEU A 71 2.54 -9.22 -6.32
N ALA A 72 1.79 -8.18 -6.01
CA ALA A 72 1.00 -8.11 -4.79
C ALA A 72 -0.14 -9.14 -4.80
N ARG A 73 -0.46 -9.67 -3.62
CA ARG A 73 -1.55 -10.65 -3.49
C ARG A 73 -2.91 -10.06 -3.86
N HIS A 74 -3.13 -8.80 -3.49
CA HIS A 74 -4.30 -8.03 -3.86
C HIS A 74 -3.83 -6.73 -4.52
N SER A 75 -4.57 -6.25 -5.51
CA SER A 75 -4.20 -5.05 -6.25
C SER A 75 -5.40 -4.15 -6.50
N VAL A 76 -5.14 -2.86 -6.40
CA VAL A 76 -6.03 -1.80 -6.87
C VAL A 76 -5.28 -1.00 -7.93
N VAL A 77 -5.78 -1.01 -9.14
CA VAL A 77 -5.18 -0.30 -10.28
C VAL A 77 -6.10 0.82 -10.71
N VAL A 78 -5.61 2.03 -10.63
CA VAL A 78 -6.30 3.21 -11.18
C VAL A 78 -5.90 3.34 -12.65
N HIS A 79 -6.78 2.98 -13.55
CA HIS A 79 -6.53 3.01 -14.99
C HIS A 79 -6.55 4.44 -15.52
N SER A 80 -5.47 5.14 -15.31
CA SER A 80 -5.21 6.49 -15.81
C SER A 80 -3.72 6.63 -16.09
N ASP A 81 -3.37 7.37 -17.11
CA ASP A 81 -1.99 7.78 -17.43
C ASP A 81 -1.63 9.15 -16.85
N ASN A 82 -2.52 9.75 -16.09
CA ASN A 82 -2.30 10.99 -15.37
C ASN A 82 -1.93 10.70 -13.91
N MET A 83 -0.65 10.93 -13.55
CA MET A 83 -0.13 10.62 -12.22
C MET A 83 -0.90 11.36 -11.11
N GLN A 84 -1.31 12.61 -11.33
CA GLN A 84 -2.04 13.38 -10.33
C GLN A 84 -3.41 12.76 -10.05
N MET A 85 -4.10 12.29 -11.08
CA MET A 85 -5.37 11.58 -10.92
C MET A 85 -5.21 10.24 -10.22
N VAL A 86 -4.11 9.52 -10.51
CA VAL A 86 -3.78 8.27 -9.82
C VAL A 86 -3.56 8.52 -8.33
N GLU A 87 -2.78 9.52 -7.97
CA GLU A 87 -2.49 9.87 -6.58
C GLU A 87 -3.74 10.35 -5.83
N ASP A 88 -4.57 11.19 -6.47
CA ASP A 88 -5.84 11.63 -5.91
C ASP A 88 -6.80 10.45 -5.66
N ALA A 89 -6.89 9.52 -6.61
CA ALA A 89 -7.69 8.32 -6.46
C ALA A 89 -7.18 7.42 -5.32
N HIS A 90 -5.86 7.26 -5.17
CA HIS A 90 -5.27 6.53 -4.04
C HIS A 90 -5.64 7.17 -2.70
N MET A 91 -5.66 8.49 -2.61
CA MET A 91 -6.10 9.20 -1.40
C MET A 91 -7.57 8.91 -1.09
N VAL A 92 -8.45 8.96 -2.08
CA VAL A 92 -9.86 8.62 -1.93
C VAL A 92 -10.04 7.18 -1.46
N ILE A 93 -9.33 6.23 -2.07
CA ILE A 93 -9.36 4.81 -1.70
C ILE A 93 -8.92 4.63 -0.24
N GLY A 94 -7.85 5.31 0.18
CA GLY A 94 -7.39 5.29 1.57
C GLY A 94 -8.46 5.76 2.55
N HIS A 95 -9.15 6.85 2.24
CA HIS A 95 -10.24 7.37 3.07
C HIS A 95 -11.45 6.42 3.11
N LEU A 96 -11.79 5.78 2.00
CA LEU A 96 -12.86 4.78 1.95
C LEU A 96 -12.55 3.56 2.81
N ILE A 97 -11.32 3.03 2.71
CA ILE A 97 -10.87 1.89 3.52
C ILE A 97 -10.88 2.27 5.00
N TYR A 98 -10.34 3.45 5.34
CA TYR A 98 -10.38 3.94 6.73
C TYR A 98 -11.80 4.00 7.27
N SER A 99 -12.73 4.60 6.52
CA SER A 99 -14.12 4.73 6.95
C SER A 99 -14.79 3.38 7.13
N ALA A 100 -14.58 2.46 6.19
CA ALA A 100 -15.14 1.10 6.27
C ALA A 100 -14.59 0.31 7.47
N LEU A 101 -13.28 0.40 7.72
CA LEU A 101 -12.65 -0.26 8.86
C LEU A 101 -13.12 0.33 10.18
N ARG A 102 -13.18 1.66 10.28
CA ARG A 102 -13.70 2.34 11.47
C ARG A 102 -15.11 1.87 11.79
N ASP A 103 -16.00 1.89 10.80
CA ASP A 103 -17.40 1.54 10.99
C ASP A 103 -17.55 0.06 11.39
N ARG A 104 -16.75 -0.82 10.79
CA ARG A 104 -16.73 -2.25 11.15
C ARG A 104 -16.24 -2.49 12.58
N ILE A 105 -15.17 -1.80 12.98
CA ILE A 105 -14.58 -1.94 14.34
C ILE A 105 -15.53 -1.38 15.40
N LEU A 106 -16.19 -0.26 15.11
CA LEU A 106 -17.13 0.38 16.03
C LEU A 106 -18.54 -0.24 16.00
N GLY A 107 -18.78 -1.25 15.14
CA GLY A 107 -20.08 -1.90 15.00
C GLY A 107 -21.15 -1.03 14.36
N ALA A 108 -20.75 0.01 13.59
CA ALA A 108 -21.68 0.82 12.82
C ALA A 108 -22.27 0.01 11.65
N THR A 109 -23.59 0.14 11.40
CA THR A 109 -24.23 -0.47 10.24
C THR A 109 -23.91 0.32 8.98
N PRO A 110 -23.86 -0.31 7.77
CA PRO A 110 -23.66 0.38 6.51
C PRO A 110 -24.62 1.53 6.25
N GLU A 111 -25.87 1.42 6.73
CA GLU A 111 -26.88 2.46 6.62
C GLU A 111 -26.52 3.73 7.40
N ARG A 112 -25.84 3.60 8.53
CA ARG A 112 -25.37 4.76 9.31
C ARG A 112 -24.16 5.45 8.68
N ALA A 113 -23.37 4.72 7.88
CA ALA A 113 -22.24 5.28 7.16
C ALA A 113 -22.67 6.16 5.98
N ILE A 114 -23.83 5.87 5.37
CA ILE A 114 -24.37 6.60 4.21
C ILE A 114 -25.12 7.87 4.67
N ILE A 115 -25.80 7.82 5.80
CA ILE A 115 -26.45 8.98 6.40
C ILE A 115 -25.42 9.67 7.29
N GLY A 116 -24.52 10.43 6.67
CA GLY A 116 -23.59 11.29 7.41
C GLY A 116 -24.41 12.15 8.36
N LYS A 117 -24.09 12.09 9.64
CA LYS A 117 -24.64 13.04 10.59
C LYS A 117 -24.20 14.43 10.12
N GLY A 118 -25.14 15.15 9.58
CA GLY A 118 -24.98 16.60 9.39
C GLY A 118 -24.67 17.28 10.71
#